data_09993d96a0c8836681f213809ef14c8e
#
_entry.id   09993d96a0c8836681f213809ef14c8e
#
_cell.length_a   1.000
_cell.length_b   1.000
_cell.length_c   1.000
_cell.angle_alpha   90.00
_cell.angle_beta   90.00
_cell.angle_gamma   90.00
#
_symmetry.space_group_name_H-M   'P 1'
#
loop_
_entity.id
_entity.type
_entity.pdbx_description
1 polymer ?
#
loop_
_entity_poly.entity_id
_entity_poly.type
_entity_poly.pdbx_seq_one_letter_code
_entity_poly.pdbx_strand_id
1 'polypeptide(L)'
;MNGLRTPVLVVWLTALWVLLWGDLTVRNVAAGVMIAMFVVLIAWPTGTRFTASTSFHPLAALRYLVYFAGQLVASNLVVAREIVTPGSSLNRAIVAVPMHTSSAGINTLVANCVTLTPGTITVDVRVPEPGTGVPTLYIHALHFVDAESARRDVYRLERYAVAAFGDRSLRAVLDGTAHDDERTP
;
A
#
# COMPACT_ATOMS: atom_id res chain seq x y z
N MET A 1 21.20 -4.61 -14.44
CA MET A 1 21.92 -4.20 -13.22
C MET A 1 21.18 -4.67 -11.95
N ASN A 2 20.92 -5.98 -11.85
CA ASN A 2 20.13 -6.56 -10.74
C ASN A 2 21.01 -7.26 -9.69
N GLY A 3 22.34 -7.17 -9.78
CA GLY A 3 23.26 -7.90 -8.92
C GLY A 3 23.30 -7.46 -7.44
N LEU A 4 22.98 -6.21 -7.14
CA LEU A 4 23.02 -5.66 -5.77
C LEU A 4 21.71 -5.80 -4.99
N ARG A 5 20.57 -5.99 -5.68
CA ARG A 5 19.24 -6.07 -5.03
C ARG A 5 19.02 -7.40 -4.31
N THR A 6 19.49 -8.50 -4.90
CA THR A 6 19.33 -9.84 -4.31
C THR A 6 20.09 -10.00 -2.99
N PRO A 7 21.39 -9.68 -2.87
CA PRO A 7 22.09 -9.79 -1.59
C PRO A 7 21.54 -8.86 -0.51
N VAL A 8 21.12 -7.64 -0.87
CA VAL A 8 20.47 -6.71 0.06
C VAL A 8 19.16 -7.29 0.59
N LEU A 9 18.36 -7.93 -0.27
CA LEU A 9 17.12 -8.58 0.13
C LEU A 9 17.38 -9.77 1.08
N VAL A 10 18.38 -10.60 0.77
CA VAL A 10 18.76 -11.74 1.64
C VAL A 10 19.21 -11.23 3.01
N VAL A 11 20.07 -10.21 3.06
CA VAL A 11 20.52 -9.61 4.32
C VAL A 11 19.34 -9.06 5.12
N TRP A 12 18.42 -8.34 4.47
CA TRP A 12 17.24 -7.78 5.10
C TRP A 12 16.30 -8.87 5.66
N LEU A 13 16.01 -9.92 4.88
CA LEU A 13 15.19 -11.05 5.32
C LEU A 13 15.84 -11.80 6.47
N THR A 14 17.17 -12.00 6.44
CA THR A 14 17.92 -12.62 7.54
C THR A 14 17.86 -11.75 8.80
N ALA A 15 18.02 -10.44 8.68
CA ALA A 15 17.89 -9.51 9.82
C ALA A 15 16.49 -9.57 10.42
N LEU A 16 15.45 -9.59 9.58
CA LEU A 16 14.06 -9.72 10.03
C LEU A 16 13.82 -11.06 10.74
N TRP A 17 14.37 -12.18 10.22
CA TRP A 17 14.31 -13.48 10.87
C TRP A 17 14.92 -13.45 12.27
N VAL A 18 16.15 -12.94 12.38
CA VAL A 18 16.87 -12.84 13.66
C VAL A 18 16.13 -11.95 14.67
N LEU A 19 15.58 -10.83 14.21
CA LEU A 19 14.74 -9.95 15.05
C LEU A 19 13.48 -10.64 15.56
N LEU A 20 12.86 -11.47 14.72
CA LEU A 20 11.62 -12.18 15.07
C LEU A 20 11.87 -13.27 16.14
N TRP A 21 12.99 -13.97 16.06
CA TRP A 21 13.38 -14.99 17.03
C TRP A 21 14.03 -14.43 18.29
N GLY A 22 14.58 -13.21 18.23
CA GLY A 22 15.25 -12.56 19.37
C GLY A 22 16.58 -13.19 19.80
N ASP A 23 17.17 -14.10 18.99
CA ASP A 23 18.37 -14.83 19.32
C ASP A 23 19.44 -14.69 18.20
N LEU A 24 20.62 -14.20 18.59
CA LEU A 24 21.77 -13.91 17.71
C LEU A 24 22.80 -15.05 17.69
N THR A 25 22.36 -16.31 17.74
CA THR A 25 23.26 -17.46 17.59
C THR A 25 23.64 -17.69 16.14
N VAL A 26 24.86 -18.21 15.91
CA VAL A 26 25.34 -18.56 14.56
C VAL A 26 24.36 -19.52 13.85
N ARG A 27 23.77 -20.46 14.61
CA ARG A 27 22.79 -21.41 14.09
C ARG A 27 21.52 -20.70 13.60
N ASN A 28 21.01 -19.71 14.36
CA ASN A 28 19.81 -18.96 14.01
C ASN A 28 20.07 -18.04 12.80
N VAL A 29 21.21 -17.38 12.73
CA VAL A 29 21.62 -16.59 11.57
C VAL A 29 21.75 -17.47 10.31
N ALA A 30 22.38 -18.63 10.41
CA ALA A 30 22.50 -19.57 9.29
C ALA A 30 21.12 -20.06 8.80
N ALA A 31 20.20 -20.37 9.73
CA ALA A 31 18.82 -20.71 9.38
C ALA A 31 18.11 -19.54 8.67
N GLY A 32 18.28 -18.31 9.15
CA GLY A 32 17.75 -17.10 8.52
C GLY A 32 18.25 -16.90 7.09
N VAL A 33 19.56 -17.08 6.87
CA VAL A 33 20.15 -17.01 5.52
C VAL A 33 19.57 -18.08 4.59
N MET A 34 19.46 -19.33 5.05
CA MET A 34 18.88 -20.42 4.25
C MET A 34 17.43 -20.15 3.87
N ILE A 35 16.62 -19.69 4.82
CA ILE A 35 15.21 -19.34 4.59
C ILE A 35 15.11 -18.14 3.64
N ALA A 36 15.92 -17.10 3.84
CA ALA A 36 15.96 -15.95 2.95
C ALA A 36 16.31 -16.33 1.51
N MET A 37 17.33 -17.19 1.32
CA MET A 37 17.69 -17.69 -0.01
C MET A 37 16.56 -18.52 -0.63
N PHE A 38 15.90 -19.38 0.14
CA PHE A 38 14.78 -20.20 -0.32
C PHE A 38 13.59 -19.33 -0.74
N VAL A 39 13.25 -18.32 0.06
CA VAL A 39 12.19 -17.36 -0.28
C VAL A 39 12.54 -16.59 -1.55
N VAL A 40 13.77 -16.11 -1.69
CA VAL A 40 14.22 -15.41 -2.90
C VAL A 40 14.17 -16.32 -4.12
N LEU A 41 14.53 -17.60 -3.98
CA LEU A 41 14.52 -18.58 -5.07
C LEU A 41 13.10 -18.88 -5.55
N ILE A 42 12.14 -19.06 -4.64
CA ILE A 42 10.72 -19.31 -4.98
C ILE A 42 10.04 -18.04 -5.49
N ALA A 43 10.31 -16.91 -4.84
CA ALA A 43 9.74 -15.63 -5.22
C ALA A 43 10.42 -15.01 -6.45
N TRP A 44 11.41 -15.70 -7.05
CA TRP A 44 12.05 -15.21 -8.26
C TRP A 44 11.01 -15.00 -9.35
N PRO A 45 10.76 -13.75 -9.76
CA PRO A 45 9.64 -13.46 -10.65
C PRO A 45 9.88 -14.09 -12.01
N THR A 46 9.19 -15.19 -12.28
CA THR A 46 9.08 -15.76 -13.61
C THR A 46 8.22 -14.82 -14.47
N GLY A 47 8.87 -13.83 -15.08
CA GLY A 47 8.26 -13.03 -16.16
C GLY A 47 7.65 -11.68 -15.81
N THR A 48 7.42 -11.32 -14.57
CA THR A 48 7.00 -9.96 -14.23
C THR A 48 8.21 -9.05 -14.05
N ARG A 49 8.51 -8.25 -15.06
CA ARG A 49 9.44 -7.14 -14.89
C ARG A 49 8.77 -6.14 -13.94
N PHE A 50 9.10 -6.22 -12.65
CA PHE A 50 8.88 -5.10 -11.76
C PHE A 50 9.76 -3.95 -12.26
N THR A 51 9.29 -3.21 -13.23
CA THR A 51 9.82 -1.90 -13.59
C THR A 51 9.35 -0.90 -12.54
N ALA A 52 9.67 -1.18 -11.29
CA ALA A 52 9.52 -0.19 -10.25
C ALA A 52 10.69 0.76 -10.38
N SER A 53 10.52 1.78 -11.19
CA SER A 53 11.27 3.02 -11.08
C SER A 53 10.83 3.72 -9.80
N THR A 54 11.17 3.12 -8.65
CA THR A 54 10.85 3.67 -7.34
C THR A 54 11.97 4.62 -6.94
N SER A 55 11.63 5.89 -6.83
CA SER A 55 12.50 6.92 -6.26
C SER A 55 12.11 7.09 -4.78
N PHE A 56 12.98 6.74 -3.84
CA PHE A 56 12.72 6.89 -2.41
C PHE A 56 13.02 8.31 -1.94
N HIS A 57 12.02 8.98 -1.36
CA HIS A 57 12.14 10.31 -0.78
C HIS A 57 11.85 10.23 0.72
N PRO A 58 12.88 10.29 1.59
CA PRO A 58 12.72 10.01 3.02
C PRO A 58 11.76 10.98 3.72
N LEU A 59 11.78 12.26 3.38
CA LEU A 59 10.87 13.26 3.97
C LEU A 59 9.41 13.03 3.54
N ALA A 60 9.18 12.67 2.28
CA ALA A 60 7.84 12.34 1.81
C ALA A 60 7.35 11.01 2.40
N ALA A 61 8.24 10.01 2.56
CA ALA A 61 7.93 8.77 3.24
C ALA A 61 7.58 8.98 4.72
N LEU A 62 8.29 9.88 5.41
CA LEU A 62 7.93 10.25 6.78
C LEU A 62 6.54 10.92 6.85
N ARG A 63 6.24 11.84 5.92
CA ARG A 63 4.90 12.46 5.83
C ARG A 63 3.81 11.43 5.56
N TYR A 64 4.07 10.49 4.66
CA TYR A 64 3.16 9.36 4.40
C TYR A 64 2.90 8.54 5.67
N LEU A 65 3.96 8.18 6.40
CA LEU A 65 3.87 7.40 7.64
C LEU A 65 3.07 8.14 8.72
N VAL A 66 3.36 9.43 8.94
CA VAL A 66 2.64 10.27 9.92
C VAL A 66 1.17 10.40 9.56
N TYR A 67 0.87 10.66 8.28
CA TYR A 67 -0.51 10.71 7.79
C TYR A 67 -1.24 9.38 8.02
N PHE A 68 -0.62 8.26 7.63
CA PHE A 68 -1.20 6.93 7.78
C PHE A 68 -1.40 6.56 9.26
N ALA A 69 -0.42 6.84 10.12
CA ALA A 69 -0.57 6.64 11.57
C ALA A 69 -1.73 7.46 12.16
N GLY A 70 -1.90 8.71 11.73
CA GLY A 70 -3.04 9.53 12.11
C GLY A 70 -4.38 8.93 11.69
N GLN A 71 -4.47 8.41 10.45
CA GLN A 71 -5.65 7.70 9.95
C GLN A 71 -5.95 6.44 10.78
N LEU A 72 -4.92 5.65 11.11
CA LEU A 72 -5.08 4.47 11.98
C LEU A 72 -5.64 4.83 13.35
N VAL A 73 -5.10 5.86 13.98
CA VAL A 73 -5.59 6.31 15.30
C VAL A 73 -7.05 6.78 15.19
N ALA A 74 -7.36 7.63 14.19
CA ALA A 74 -8.71 8.15 14.00
C ALA A 74 -9.74 7.02 13.76
N SER A 75 -9.43 6.08 12.87
CA SER A 75 -10.33 4.96 12.56
C SER A 75 -10.49 3.98 13.73
N ASN A 76 -9.42 3.73 14.52
CA ASN A 76 -9.53 2.95 15.73
C ASN A 76 -10.45 3.60 16.76
N LEU A 77 -10.41 4.92 16.94
CA LEU A 77 -11.30 5.65 17.84
C LEU A 77 -12.76 5.59 17.38
N VAL A 78 -13.01 5.66 16.06
CA VAL A 78 -14.37 5.50 15.50
C VAL A 78 -14.91 4.12 15.81
N VAL A 79 -14.14 3.06 15.51
CA VAL A 79 -14.55 1.67 15.76
C VAL A 79 -14.71 1.41 17.28
N ALA A 80 -13.79 1.92 18.11
CA ALA A 80 -13.90 1.79 19.57
C ALA A 80 -15.17 2.45 20.11
N ARG A 81 -15.50 3.66 19.64
CA ARG A 81 -16.74 4.35 20.01
C ARG A 81 -17.98 3.56 19.61
N GLU A 82 -17.95 2.93 18.45
CA GLU A 82 -19.05 2.14 17.95
C GLU A 82 -19.30 0.88 18.78
N ILE A 83 -18.23 0.21 19.20
CA ILE A 83 -18.32 -0.98 20.07
C ILE A 83 -18.99 -0.65 21.41
N VAL A 84 -18.70 0.54 21.97
CA VAL A 84 -19.26 0.93 23.29
C VAL A 84 -20.60 1.67 23.19
N THR A 85 -21.07 2.01 21.96
CA THR A 85 -22.35 2.71 21.76
C THR A 85 -23.41 1.74 21.24
N PRO A 86 -24.41 1.35 22.03
CA PRO A 86 -25.48 0.49 21.58
C PRO A 86 -26.32 1.14 20.47
N GLY A 87 -26.66 0.37 19.41
CA GLY A 87 -27.58 0.81 18.37
C GLY A 87 -26.96 1.57 17.22
N SER A 88 -25.65 1.51 17.02
CA SER A 88 -24.99 2.06 15.84
C SER A 88 -25.46 1.34 14.56
N SER A 89 -26.02 2.06 13.60
CA SER A 89 -26.41 1.53 12.29
C SER A 89 -25.19 1.47 11.38
N LEU A 90 -24.67 0.26 11.14
CA LEU A 90 -23.60 0.02 10.17
C LEU A 90 -24.15 0.13 8.74
N ASN A 91 -23.66 1.09 7.99
CA ASN A 91 -23.95 1.19 6.57
C ASN A 91 -22.76 0.65 5.78
N ARG A 92 -22.94 -0.53 5.17
CA ARG A 92 -21.86 -1.26 4.49
C ARG A 92 -21.98 -1.11 2.99
N ALA A 93 -20.86 -0.88 2.31
CA ALA A 93 -20.85 -0.85 0.85
C ALA A 93 -19.52 -1.37 0.28
N ILE A 94 -19.58 -1.82 -0.97
CA ILE A 94 -18.38 -2.07 -1.77
C ILE A 94 -18.24 -0.91 -2.76
N VAL A 95 -17.10 -0.24 -2.71
CA VAL A 95 -16.79 0.91 -3.56
C VAL A 95 -15.68 0.52 -4.53
N ALA A 96 -15.91 0.79 -5.82
CA ALA A 96 -14.88 0.69 -6.84
C ALA A 96 -14.12 2.03 -6.92
N VAL A 97 -12.82 1.95 -6.78
CA VAL A 97 -11.90 3.11 -6.81
C VAL A 97 -10.91 2.93 -7.95
N PRO A 98 -11.11 3.59 -9.10
CA PRO A 98 -10.12 3.62 -10.17
C PRO A 98 -8.86 4.34 -9.69
N MET A 99 -7.69 3.70 -9.82
CA MET A 99 -6.42 4.29 -9.42
C MET A 99 -5.87 5.20 -10.51
N HIS A 100 -5.18 6.27 -10.13
CA HIS A 100 -4.52 7.16 -11.09
C HIS A 100 -3.18 6.60 -11.56
N THR A 101 -2.54 5.72 -10.77
CA THR A 101 -1.27 5.11 -11.12
C THR A 101 -1.42 3.65 -11.56
N SER A 102 -0.68 3.25 -12.59
CA SER A 102 -0.53 1.86 -13.02
C SER A 102 0.57 1.10 -12.27
N SER A 103 1.27 1.75 -11.32
CA SER A 103 2.34 1.12 -10.55
C SER A 103 1.80 0.06 -9.61
N ALA A 104 2.08 -1.21 -9.89
CA ALA A 104 1.66 -2.33 -9.05
C ALA A 104 2.15 -2.19 -7.59
N GLY A 105 3.37 -1.68 -7.37
CA GLY A 105 3.92 -1.46 -6.03
C GLY A 105 3.15 -0.41 -5.24
N ILE A 106 2.82 0.73 -5.86
CA ILE A 106 2.01 1.79 -5.23
C ILE A 106 0.60 1.28 -4.93
N ASN A 107 -0.04 0.62 -5.89
CA ASN A 107 -1.40 0.10 -5.72
C ASN A 107 -1.46 -0.96 -4.61
N THR A 108 -0.46 -1.85 -4.52
CA THR A 108 -0.34 -2.82 -3.42
C THR A 108 -0.14 -2.12 -2.07
N LEU A 109 0.70 -1.08 -2.01
CA LEU A 109 0.92 -0.32 -0.79
C LEU A 109 -0.37 0.36 -0.31
N VAL A 110 -1.10 1.01 -1.21
CA VAL A 110 -2.40 1.65 -0.90
C VAL A 110 -3.43 0.61 -0.46
N ALA A 111 -3.56 -0.51 -1.17
CA ALA A 111 -4.47 -1.60 -0.83
C ALA A 111 -4.20 -2.17 0.58
N ASN A 112 -2.91 -2.34 0.94
CA ASN A 112 -2.52 -2.78 2.27
C ASN A 112 -2.86 -1.72 3.34
N CYS A 113 -2.61 -0.44 3.09
CA CYS A 113 -2.97 0.63 4.03
C CYS A 113 -4.48 0.72 4.25
N VAL A 114 -5.29 0.58 3.18
CA VAL A 114 -6.76 0.51 3.30
C VAL A 114 -7.17 -0.69 4.17
N THR A 115 -6.57 -1.85 3.95
CA THR A 115 -6.89 -3.07 4.72
C THR A 115 -6.43 -2.97 6.19
N LEU A 116 -5.34 -2.28 6.46
CA LEU A 116 -4.86 -2.04 7.83
C LEU A 116 -5.70 -1.00 8.59
N THR A 117 -6.47 -0.17 7.86
CA THR A 117 -7.33 0.85 8.47
C THR A 117 -8.62 0.19 8.98
N PRO A 118 -8.91 0.23 10.30
CA PRO A 118 -10.14 -0.34 10.85
C PRO A 118 -11.41 0.20 10.17
N GLY A 119 -12.31 -0.72 9.83
CA GLY A 119 -13.55 -0.38 9.13
C GLY A 119 -13.47 -0.41 7.61
N THR A 120 -12.29 -0.70 7.04
CA THR A 120 -12.12 -0.89 5.59
C THR A 120 -11.30 -2.13 5.27
N ILE A 121 -11.57 -2.76 4.13
CA ILE A 121 -10.78 -3.87 3.61
C ILE A 121 -10.77 -3.84 2.09
N THR A 122 -9.62 -4.04 1.50
CA THR A 122 -9.50 -4.26 0.05
C THR A 122 -9.93 -5.69 -0.28
N VAL A 123 -10.98 -5.83 -1.08
CA VAL A 123 -11.58 -7.12 -1.45
C VAL A 123 -10.95 -7.67 -2.72
N ASP A 124 -10.67 -6.79 -3.69
CA ASP A 124 -10.11 -7.17 -4.99
C ASP A 124 -9.29 -6.02 -5.59
N VAL A 125 -8.32 -6.35 -6.42
CA VAL A 125 -7.53 -5.40 -7.21
C VAL A 125 -7.56 -5.86 -8.66
N ARG A 126 -8.38 -5.25 -9.49
CA ARG A 126 -8.43 -5.56 -10.92
C ARG A 126 -7.40 -4.74 -11.67
N VAL A 127 -6.48 -5.45 -12.30
CA VAL A 127 -5.49 -4.85 -13.20
C VAL A 127 -5.95 -5.19 -14.63
N PRO A 128 -6.34 -4.19 -15.43
CA PRO A 128 -6.74 -4.41 -16.81
C PRO A 128 -5.54 -4.85 -17.67
N GLU A 129 -5.82 -5.39 -18.84
CA GLU A 129 -4.77 -5.64 -19.82
C GLU A 129 -4.04 -4.35 -20.19
N PRO A 130 -2.75 -4.43 -20.56
CA PRO A 130 -1.96 -3.25 -20.91
C PRO A 130 -2.64 -2.41 -22.02
N GLY A 131 -2.89 -1.14 -21.70
CA GLY A 131 -3.53 -0.19 -22.64
C GLY A 131 -5.06 -0.21 -22.66
N THR A 132 -5.74 -1.03 -21.85
CA THR A 132 -7.21 -1.14 -21.86
C THR A 132 -7.90 -0.41 -20.71
N GLY A 133 -7.15 0.16 -19.76
CA GLY A 133 -7.74 0.89 -18.64
C GLY A 133 -6.79 1.12 -17.48
N VAL A 134 -7.34 1.55 -16.34
CA VAL A 134 -6.61 1.81 -15.10
C VAL A 134 -6.90 0.73 -14.06
N PRO A 135 -5.95 0.41 -13.18
CA PRO A 135 -6.19 -0.50 -12.06
C PRO A 135 -7.31 0.02 -11.18
N THR A 136 -8.17 -0.87 -10.71
CA THR A 136 -9.32 -0.52 -9.86
C THR A 136 -9.28 -1.32 -8.56
N LEU A 137 -9.29 -0.62 -7.42
CA LEU A 137 -9.44 -1.22 -6.11
C LEU A 137 -10.92 -1.36 -5.77
N TYR A 138 -11.32 -2.54 -5.31
CA TYR A 138 -12.63 -2.77 -4.71
C TYR A 138 -12.49 -2.82 -3.20
N ILE A 139 -13.12 -1.86 -2.52
CA ILE A 139 -12.98 -1.67 -1.08
C ILE A 139 -14.33 -1.90 -0.43
N HIS A 140 -14.38 -2.78 0.55
CA HIS A 140 -15.52 -2.91 1.44
C HIS A 140 -15.34 -1.93 2.60
N ALA A 141 -16.27 -1.01 2.75
CA ALA A 141 -16.33 -0.03 3.85
C ALA A 141 -17.47 -0.38 4.81
N LEU A 142 -17.16 -0.39 6.11
CA LEU A 142 -18.11 -0.67 7.18
C LEU A 142 -18.97 0.58 7.49
N HIS A 143 -18.37 1.77 7.36
CA HIS A 143 -18.98 3.07 7.58
C HIS A 143 -19.08 3.83 6.25
N PHE A 144 -19.93 3.36 5.38
CA PHE A 144 -20.13 4.01 4.09
C PHE A 144 -21.03 5.24 4.24
N VAL A 145 -20.53 6.40 3.88
CA VAL A 145 -21.28 7.65 3.78
C VAL A 145 -21.68 7.87 2.32
N ASP A 146 -20.70 8.00 1.45
CA ASP A 146 -20.85 8.15 0.02
C ASP A 146 -19.60 7.64 -0.71
N ALA A 147 -19.76 7.30 -2.00
CA ALA A 147 -18.68 6.74 -2.79
C ALA A 147 -17.54 7.74 -3.04
N GLU A 148 -17.87 9.02 -3.10
CA GLU A 148 -16.92 10.08 -3.40
C GLU A 148 -15.99 10.34 -2.22
N SER A 149 -16.51 10.32 -1.00
CA SER A 149 -15.66 10.45 0.20
C SER A 149 -14.70 9.26 0.35
N ALA A 150 -15.18 8.04 0.08
CA ALA A 150 -14.34 6.85 0.09
C ALA A 150 -13.22 6.92 -0.96
N ARG A 151 -13.52 7.41 -2.17
CA ARG A 151 -12.52 7.62 -3.24
C ARG A 151 -11.49 8.69 -2.84
N ARG A 152 -11.94 9.83 -2.29
CA ARG A 152 -11.04 10.90 -1.84
C ARG A 152 -10.02 10.42 -0.80
N ASP A 153 -10.43 9.56 0.13
CA ASP A 153 -9.53 9.03 1.15
C ASP A 153 -8.45 8.13 0.54
N VAL A 154 -8.83 7.27 -0.42
CA VAL A 154 -7.89 6.42 -1.17
C VAL A 154 -6.95 7.25 -2.04
N TYR A 155 -7.47 8.25 -2.77
CA TYR A 155 -6.65 9.14 -3.62
C TYR A 155 -5.65 9.95 -2.79
N ARG A 156 -6.02 10.31 -1.57
CA ARG A 156 -5.10 10.97 -0.65
C ARG A 156 -3.95 10.03 -0.25
N LEU A 157 -4.26 8.76 0.07
CA LEU A 157 -3.23 7.74 0.33
C LEU A 157 -2.34 7.51 -0.89
N GLU A 158 -2.93 7.39 -2.09
CA GLU A 158 -2.21 7.23 -3.35
C GLU A 158 -1.24 8.40 -3.58
N ARG A 159 -1.68 9.63 -3.38
CA ARG A 159 -0.87 10.84 -3.55
C ARG A 159 0.34 10.85 -2.61
N TYR A 160 0.14 10.54 -1.34
CA TYR A 160 1.26 10.42 -0.40
C TYR A 160 2.20 9.27 -0.75
N ALA A 161 1.69 8.12 -1.18
CA ALA A 161 2.49 6.98 -1.60
C ALA A 161 3.34 7.29 -2.84
N VAL A 162 2.76 7.95 -3.84
CA VAL A 162 3.50 8.41 -5.04
C VAL A 162 4.52 9.49 -4.70
N ALA A 163 4.21 10.42 -3.80
CA ALA A 163 5.19 11.41 -3.35
C ALA A 163 6.40 10.76 -2.65
N ALA A 164 6.19 9.67 -1.90
CA ALA A 164 7.21 8.96 -1.17
C ALA A 164 8.05 8.01 -2.04
N PHE A 165 7.38 7.28 -2.94
CA PHE A 165 7.96 6.14 -3.66
C PHE A 165 7.87 6.23 -5.19
N GLY A 166 7.08 7.18 -5.72
CA GLY A 166 6.91 7.40 -7.16
C GLY A 166 8.10 8.05 -7.82
N ASP A 167 8.33 7.74 -9.07
CA ASP A 167 9.27 8.47 -9.92
C ASP A 167 8.68 9.80 -10.43
N ARG A 168 9.47 10.53 -11.21
CA ARG A 168 9.03 11.84 -11.74
C ARG A 168 7.83 11.72 -12.66
N SER A 169 7.70 10.63 -13.42
CA SER A 169 6.61 10.42 -14.37
C SER A 169 5.28 10.18 -13.64
N LEU A 170 5.30 9.36 -12.58
CA LEU A 170 4.12 9.09 -11.76
C LEU A 170 3.63 10.35 -11.01
N ARG A 171 4.55 11.19 -10.56
CA ARG A 171 4.19 12.47 -9.92
C ARG A 171 3.54 13.44 -10.91
N ALA A 172 4.09 13.55 -12.11
CA ALA A 172 3.52 14.41 -13.15
C ALA A 172 2.10 13.99 -13.56
N VAL A 173 1.78 12.69 -13.56
CA VAL A 173 0.43 12.19 -13.81
C VAL A 173 -0.54 12.66 -12.72
N LEU A 174 -0.16 12.55 -11.45
CA LEU A 174 -1.01 12.98 -10.34
C LEU A 174 -1.19 14.50 -10.27
N ASP A 175 -0.15 15.26 -10.58
CA ASP A 175 -0.23 16.72 -10.63
C ASP A 175 -1.15 17.18 -11.77
N GLY A 176 -1.15 16.47 -12.90
CA GLY A 176 -2.05 16.72 -14.03
C GLY A 176 -3.52 16.39 -13.71
N THR A 177 -3.78 15.26 -13.07
CA THR A 177 -5.14 14.86 -12.68
C THR A 177 -5.73 15.73 -11.57
N ALA A 178 -4.92 16.24 -10.63
CA ALA A 178 -5.37 17.17 -9.61
C ALA A 178 -5.84 18.50 -10.19
N HIS A 179 -5.30 18.91 -11.35
CA HIS A 179 -5.70 20.18 -12.01
C HIS A 179 -6.99 20.04 -12.82
N ASP A 180 -7.32 18.84 -13.27
CA ASP A 180 -8.58 18.56 -13.99
C ASP A 180 -9.75 18.39 -13.03
N ASP A 181 -9.54 17.86 -11.83
CA ASP A 181 -10.57 17.67 -10.79
C ASP A 181 -11.03 19.01 -10.17
N GLU A 182 -10.14 20.01 -10.11
CA GLU A 182 -10.49 21.39 -9.67
C GLU A 182 -11.25 22.21 -10.72
N ARG A 183 -11.34 21.75 -11.97
CA ARG A 183 -11.99 22.46 -13.10
C ARG A 183 -13.40 21.99 -13.44
N THR A 184 -13.86 20.91 -12.82
CA THR A 184 -15.24 20.40 -12.99
C THR A 184 -16.13 21.04 -11.93
N PRO A 185 -17.07 21.92 -12.31
CA PRO A 185 -18.00 22.60 -11.39
C PRO A 185 -19.02 21.64 -10.80
#